data_49543029cc4f7d2a95cde4b5184db887
#
_entry.id   49543029cc4f7d2a95cde4b5184db887
#
_cell.length_a   1.000
_cell.length_b   1.000
_cell.length_c   1.000
_cell.angle_alpha   90.00
_cell.angle_beta   90.00
_cell.angle_gamma   90.00
#
_symmetry.space_group_name_H-M   'P 1'
#
loop_
_entity.id
_entity.type
_entity.pdbx_description
1 polymer ?
#
loop_
_entity_poly.entity_id
_entity_poly.type
_entity_poly.pdbx_seq_one_letter_code
_entity_poly.pdbx_strand_id
1 'polypeptide(L)'
;MMKPAYCSCAILLLWLFGSRAEAHPHVWVTFHSEVLYAADGSMTGVRHVWTFDDMFSAYALQGIPHAKKGQYTREELASLAQTNVDSLKEYAYFTYARADGKKLKFADPVDYWLEYKNAALTLHFTLPLKAAASAKAMQIEVYDPTIFVDFEFAKDKPVSLSGAPQCLMTYDLPHQPTAAEQARLSQLDIVPLDPSSTYGETFANKIQVKCP
;
A
#
# COMPACT_ATOMS: atom_id res chain seq x y z
N MET A 1 14.93 -75.49 -16.77
CA MET A 1 14.05 -74.97 -15.72
C MET A 1 14.45 -73.50 -15.48
N MET A 2 13.73 -72.57 -16.11
CA MET A 2 13.97 -71.13 -15.98
C MET A 2 13.05 -70.58 -14.91
N LYS A 3 13.59 -69.87 -13.90
CA LYS A 3 12.80 -69.18 -12.89
C LYS A 3 12.44 -67.78 -13.39
N PRO A 4 11.20 -67.31 -13.24
CA PRO A 4 10.82 -65.96 -13.61
C PRO A 4 11.31 -64.96 -12.54
N ALA A 5 11.98 -63.87 -13.00
CA ALA A 5 12.35 -62.74 -12.19
C ALA A 5 11.14 -61.82 -12.02
N TYR A 6 10.69 -61.63 -10.79
CA TYR A 6 9.66 -60.64 -10.46
C TYR A 6 10.30 -59.27 -10.39
N CYS A 7 9.97 -58.42 -11.35
CA CYS A 7 10.34 -56.98 -11.35
C CYS A 7 9.36 -56.23 -10.46
N SER A 8 9.77 -55.94 -9.23
CA SER A 8 8.98 -55.11 -8.31
C SER A 8 9.15 -53.65 -8.69
N CYS A 9 8.16 -53.10 -9.43
CA CYS A 9 8.02 -51.68 -9.63
C CYS A 9 7.54 -51.04 -8.31
N ALA A 10 8.48 -50.45 -7.57
CA ALA A 10 8.18 -49.55 -6.45
C ALA A 10 7.66 -48.24 -7.01
N ILE A 11 6.35 -48.03 -6.92
CA ILE A 11 5.67 -46.75 -7.24
C ILE A 11 6.01 -45.82 -6.09
N LEU A 12 6.97 -44.91 -6.32
CA LEU A 12 7.24 -43.79 -5.45
C LEU A 12 6.10 -42.79 -5.62
N LEU A 13 5.11 -42.80 -4.70
CA LEU A 13 4.14 -41.75 -4.55
C LEU A 13 4.86 -40.50 -4.03
N LEU A 14 5.31 -39.63 -4.95
CA LEU A 14 5.68 -38.27 -4.65
C LEU A 14 4.42 -37.51 -4.20
N TRP A 15 4.27 -37.37 -2.90
CA TRP A 15 3.35 -36.40 -2.32
C TRP A 15 3.87 -35.00 -2.69
N LEU A 16 3.34 -34.47 -3.78
CA LEU A 16 3.45 -33.06 -4.10
C LEU A 16 2.64 -32.29 -3.04
N PHE A 17 3.30 -31.86 -1.98
CA PHE A 17 2.80 -30.77 -1.16
C PHE A 17 2.80 -29.54 -2.06
N GLY A 18 1.72 -29.34 -2.78
CA GLY A 18 1.46 -28.09 -3.46
C GLY A 18 1.34 -27.02 -2.39
N SER A 19 2.43 -26.25 -2.15
CA SER A 19 2.32 -24.98 -1.49
C SER A 19 1.32 -24.16 -2.31
N ARG A 20 0.17 -23.83 -1.71
CA ARG A 20 -0.74 -22.86 -2.32
C ARG A 20 0.04 -21.57 -2.42
N ALA A 21 0.35 -21.12 -3.63
CA ALA A 21 0.83 -19.79 -3.84
C ALA A 21 -0.31 -18.87 -3.40
N GLU A 22 -0.05 -18.03 -2.41
CA GLU A 22 -0.98 -16.95 -2.07
C GLU A 22 -0.95 -15.95 -3.23
N ALA A 23 -2.10 -15.75 -3.81
CA ALA A 23 -2.28 -15.01 -5.03
C ALA A 23 -2.41 -13.50 -4.81
N HIS A 24 -2.76 -13.06 -3.62
CA HIS A 24 -2.86 -11.68 -3.18
C HIS A 24 -2.43 -11.52 -1.72
N PRO A 25 -1.78 -10.40 -1.35
CA PRO A 25 -1.31 -9.28 -2.17
C PRO A 25 -0.03 -9.60 -2.96
N HIS A 26 0.27 -8.77 -3.98
CA HIS A 26 1.51 -8.88 -4.78
C HIS A 26 2.56 -7.84 -4.42
N VAL A 27 2.18 -6.79 -3.71
CA VAL A 27 3.04 -5.69 -3.26
C VAL A 27 2.74 -5.38 -1.80
N TRP A 28 3.77 -5.28 -0.99
CA TRP A 28 3.65 -4.87 0.42
C TRP A 28 4.24 -3.49 0.61
N VAL A 29 3.48 -2.62 1.26
CA VAL A 29 3.88 -1.25 1.54
C VAL A 29 3.80 -0.98 3.04
N THR A 30 4.95 -0.68 3.65
CA THR A 30 4.98 -0.11 4.99
C THR A 30 4.92 1.41 4.89
N PHE A 31 4.00 2.07 5.61
CA PHE A 31 3.78 3.49 5.40
C PHE A 31 3.73 4.34 6.67
N HIS A 32 4.12 5.61 6.48
CA HIS A 32 3.86 6.71 7.41
C HIS A 32 2.92 7.71 6.75
N SER A 33 2.06 8.34 7.56
CA SER A 33 1.20 9.43 7.13
C SER A 33 1.28 10.61 8.08
N GLU A 34 1.42 11.82 7.54
CA GLU A 34 1.32 13.06 8.27
C GLU A 34 0.08 13.82 7.79
N VAL A 35 -0.90 14.03 8.67
CA VAL A 35 -2.09 14.80 8.34
C VAL A 35 -1.79 16.28 8.50
N LEU A 36 -1.98 17.05 7.43
CA LEU A 36 -1.57 18.44 7.32
C LEU A 36 -2.73 19.39 7.62
N TYR A 37 -2.48 20.34 8.51
CA TYR A 37 -3.43 21.39 8.87
C TYR A 37 -2.81 22.76 8.63
N ALA A 38 -3.64 23.70 8.16
CA ALA A 38 -3.27 25.12 8.09
C ALA A 38 -3.40 25.80 9.47
N ALA A 39 -2.91 27.02 9.56
CA ALA A 39 -2.93 27.79 10.80
C ALA A 39 -4.37 28.13 11.29
N ASP A 40 -5.35 28.12 10.40
CA ASP A 40 -6.77 28.32 10.71
C ASP A 40 -7.47 27.04 11.24
N GLY A 41 -6.72 25.93 11.36
CA GLY A 41 -7.23 24.64 11.83
C GLY A 41 -7.93 23.81 10.76
N SER A 42 -7.92 24.21 9.49
CA SER A 42 -8.44 23.40 8.40
C SER A 42 -7.42 22.35 7.94
N MET A 43 -7.89 21.11 7.66
CA MET A 43 -7.08 20.08 7.02
C MET A 43 -6.82 20.47 5.57
N THR A 44 -5.54 20.41 5.15
CA THR A 44 -5.10 20.78 3.80
C THR A 44 -4.67 19.59 2.96
N GLY A 45 -4.33 18.46 3.57
CA GLY A 45 -3.88 17.29 2.85
C GLY A 45 -3.25 16.22 3.74
N VAL A 46 -2.59 15.27 3.10
CA VAL A 46 -1.81 14.21 3.76
C VAL A 46 -0.47 14.10 3.07
N ARG A 47 0.61 13.99 3.84
CA ARG A 47 1.92 13.61 3.32
C ARG A 47 2.17 12.15 3.64
N HIS A 48 2.55 11.39 2.63
CA HIS A 48 2.85 9.97 2.74
C HIS A 48 4.33 9.68 2.53
N VAL A 49 4.80 8.64 3.20
CA VAL A 49 6.08 7.98 2.98
C VAL A 49 5.78 6.48 2.88
N TRP A 50 5.89 5.91 1.68
CA TRP A 50 5.57 4.52 1.37
C TRP A 50 6.83 3.75 1.03
N THR A 51 7.20 2.82 1.88
CA THR A 51 8.35 1.93 1.65
C THR A 51 7.84 0.59 1.13
N PHE A 52 8.24 0.26 -0.09
CA PHE A 52 7.87 -0.97 -0.78
C PHE A 52 8.76 -2.14 -0.33
N ASP A 53 8.23 -3.35 -0.47
CA ASP A 53 9.00 -4.56 -0.27
C ASP A 53 10.20 -4.65 -1.23
N ASP A 54 11.14 -5.57 -0.93
CA ASP A 54 12.39 -5.74 -1.67
C ASP A 54 12.16 -6.32 -3.07
N MET A 55 11.18 -7.19 -3.25
CA MET A 55 10.86 -7.81 -4.53
C MET A 55 10.27 -6.79 -5.51
N PHE A 56 9.26 -6.02 -5.08
CA PHE A 56 8.73 -4.92 -5.90
C PHE A 56 9.80 -3.88 -6.18
N SER A 57 10.63 -3.51 -5.19
CA SER A 57 11.71 -2.54 -5.35
C SER A 57 12.73 -3.00 -6.39
N ALA A 58 13.14 -4.26 -6.34
CA ALA A 58 14.06 -4.82 -7.34
C ALA A 58 13.45 -4.87 -8.74
N TYR A 59 12.16 -5.21 -8.85
CA TYR A 59 11.43 -5.21 -10.11
C TYR A 59 11.31 -3.80 -10.71
N ALA A 60 10.89 -2.82 -9.92
CA ALA A 60 10.68 -1.44 -10.36
C ALA A 60 11.97 -0.75 -10.83
N LEU A 61 13.13 -1.17 -10.31
CA LEU A 61 14.44 -0.63 -10.70
C LEU A 61 15.02 -1.26 -11.97
N GLN A 62 14.38 -2.29 -12.54
CA GLN A 62 14.89 -2.93 -13.76
C GLN A 62 14.95 -1.94 -14.92
N GLY A 63 16.12 -1.82 -15.52
CA GLY A 63 16.34 -0.92 -16.66
C GLY A 63 16.50 0.56 -16.29
N ILE A 64 16.45 0.93 -15.01
CA ILE A 64 16.73 2.31 -14.59
C ILE A 64 18.25 2.57 -14.68
N PRO A 65 18.71 3.52 -15.50
CA PRO A 65 20.12 3.88 -15.56
C PRO A 65 20.60 4.45 -14.20
N HIS A 66 21.79 4.04 -13.79
CA HIS A 66 22.40 4.54 -12.55
C HIS A 66 23.92 4.56 -12.67
N ALA A 67 24.55 5.60 -12.12
CA ALA A 67 25.99 5.81 -12.24
C ALA A 67 26.81 4.86 -11.36
N LYS A 68 26.26 4.43 -10.20
CA LYS A 68 26.91 3.54 -9.26
C LYS A 68 26.03 2.34 -8.98
N LYS A 69 26.60 1.12 -9.10
CA LYS A 69 25.87 -0.12 -8.85
C LYS A 69 25.17 -0.12 -7.48
N GLY A 70 23.87 -0.34 -7.49
CA GLY A 70 23.04 -0.42 -6.29
C GLY A 70 22.83 0.92 -5.55
N GLN A 71 23.15 2.04 -6.19
CA GLN A 71 22.88 3.39 -5.69
C GLN A 71 22.16 4.19 -6.76
N TYR A 72 21.11 4.89 -6.37
CA TYR A 72 20.30 5.71 -7.26
C TYR A 72 20.18 7.09 -6.68
N THR A 73 20.39 8.12 -7.48
CA THR A 73 20.11 9.50 -7.11
C THR A 73 18.64 9.81 -7.30
N ARG A 74 18.17 10.90 -6.71
CA ARG A 74 16.81 11.39 -6.87
C ARG A 74 16.49 11.71 -8.34
N GLU A 75 17.47 12.24 -9.07
CA GLU A 75 17.35 12.58 -10.48
C GLU A 75 17.22 11.33 -11.36
N GLU A 76 18.01 10.29 -11.08
CA GLU A 76 17.92 8.99 -11.77
C GLU A 76 16.57 8.32 -11.56
N LEU A 77 15.93 8.53 -10.39
CA LEU A 77 14.63 7.97 -10.04
C LEU A 77 13.43 8.89 -10.42
N ALA A 78 13.67 10.10 -10.94
CA ALA A 78 12.61 11.08 -11.17
C ALA A 78 11.52 10.59 -12.15
N SER A 79 11.91 9.94 -13.25
CA SER A 79 10.95 9.38 -14.22
C SER A 79 10.13 8.24 -13.61
N LEU A 80 10.74 7.39 -12.78
CA LEU A 80 10.04 6.33 -12.06
C LEU A 80 9.06 6.91 -11.04
N ALA A 81 9.45 7.96 -10.31
CA ALA A 81 8.57 8.66 -9.37
C ALA A 81 7.33 9.23 -10.08
N GLN A 82 7.53 9.88 -11.24
CA GLN A 82 6.42 10.37 -12.06
C GLN A 82 5.48 9.24 -12.48
N THR A 83 6.04 8.15 -13.03
CA THR A 83 5.25 6.99 -13.46
C THR A 83 4.42 6.41 -12.31
N ASN A 84 5.01 6.31 -11.11
CA ASN A 84 4.28 5.82 -9.93
C ASN A 84 3.08 6.72 -9.60
N VAL A 85 3.28 8.03 -9.45
CA VAL A 85 2.17 8.92 -9.06
C VAL A 85 1.09 9.02 -10.13
N ASP A 86 1.46 8.93 -11.42
CA ASP A 86 0.49 8.92 -12.53
C ASP A 86 -0.39 7.65 -12.49
N SER A 87 0.23 6.49 -12.23
CA SER A 87 -0.49 5.21 -12.12
C SER A 87 -1.43 5.15 -10.92
N LEU A 88 -1.08 5.80 -9.80
CA LEU A 88 -1.88 5.83 -8.59
C LEU A 88 -3.16 6.65 -8.74
N LYS A 89 -3.25 7.51 -9.75
CA LYS A 89 -4.37 8.43 -9.94
C LYS A 89 -5.71 7.73 -10.13
N GLU A 90 -5.74 6.65 -10.90
CA GLU A 90 -6.96 5.87 -11.15
C GLU A 90 -7.49 5.16 -9.90
N TYR A 91 -6.61 4.90 -8.92
CA TYR A 91 -6.93 4.29 -7.63
C TYR A 91 -7.12 5.32 -6.51
N ALA A 92 -7.36 6.58 -6.83
CA ALA A 92 -7.47 7.68 -5.87
C ALA A 92 -6.27 7.76 -4.89
N TYR A 93 -5.08 7.40 -5.37
CA TYR A 93 -3.84 7.34 -4.59
C TYR A 93 -3.96 6.43 -3.34
N PHE A 94 -4.84 5.41 -3.39
CA PHE A 94 -5.15 4.52 -2.28
C PHE A 94 -5.49 5.26 -0.96
N THR A 95 -5.91 6.53 -1.07
CA THR A 95 -6.13 7.41 0.07
C THR A 95 -7.52 8.03 -0.01
N TYR A 96 -8.32 7.78 1.00
CA TYR A 96 -9.70 8.25 1.09
C TYR A 96 -9.87 9.06 2.35
N ALA A 97 -10.59 10.18 2.28
CA ALA A 97 -10.80 11.03 3.44
C ALA A 97 -12.27 11.47 3.58
N ARG A 98 -12.69 11.67 4.83
CA ARG A 98 -14.02 12.16 5.20
C ARG A 98 -13.90 13.22 6.29
N ALA A 99 -14.69 14.27 6.17
CA ALA A 99 -14.88 15.32 7.17
C ALA A 99 -16.33 15.26 7.67
N ASP A 100 -16.55 14.98 8.95
CA ASP A 100 -17.88 14.77 9.55
C ASP A 100 -18.75 13.83 8.67
N GLY A 101 -18.15 12.72 8.18
CA GLY A 101 -18.79 11.72 7.32
C GLY A 101 -18.88 12.09 5.84
N LYS A 102 -18.61 13.32 5.43
CA LYS A 102 -18.66 13.76 4.02
C LYS A 102 -17.32 13.46 3.33
N LYS A 103 -17.36 12.78 2.17
CA LYS A 103 -16.18 12.48 1.37
C LYS A 103 -15.45 13.75 0.93
N LEU A 104 -14.14 13.77 1.12
CA LEU A 104 -13.24 14.80 0.59
C LEU A 104 -12.62 14.33 -0.74
N LYS A 105 -12.09 15.26 -1.52
CA LYS A 105 -11.40 14.98 -2.77
C LYS A 105 -9.98 15.50 -2.71
N PHE A 106 -9.03 14.68 -3.10
CA PHE A 106 -7.65 15.08 -3.26
C PHE A 106 -7.39 15.66 -4.66
N ALA A 107 -6.41 16.54 -4.75
CA ALA A 107 -5.81 16.99 -5.99
C ALA A 107 -4.67 16.04 -6.37
N ASP A 108 -4.01 16.31 -7.50
CA ASP A 108 -2.83 15.56 -7.90
C ASP A 108 -1.69 15.77 -6.89
N PRO A 109 -0.84 14.76 -6.68
CA PRO A 109 0.26 14.84 -5.72
C PRO A 109 1.27 15.93 -6.07
N VAL A 110 1.86 16.51 -5.05
CA VAL A 110 2.97 17.47 -5.14
C VAL A 110 4.14 16.99 -4.28
N ASP A 111 5.32 17.57 -4.50
CA ASP A 111 6.54 17.26 -3.73
C ASP A 111 6.84 15.75 -3.67
N TYR A 112 6.67 15.06 -4.79
CA TYR A 112 6.91 13.62 -4.85
C TYR A 112 8.32 13.29 -5.38
N TRP A 113 8.88 12.22 -4.83
CA TRP A 113 10.18 11.69 -5.20
C TRP A 113 10.38 10.28 -4.65
N LEU A 114 11.32 9.54 -5.24
CA LEU A 114 11.73 8.22 -4.79
C LEU A 114 13.11 8.26 -4.15
N GLU A 115 13.28 7.46 -3.11
CA GLU A 115 14.54 7.12 -2.48
C GLU A 115 14.77 5.61 -2.59
N TYR A 116 16.02 5.20 -2.85
CA TYR A 116 16.41 3.80 -2.75
C TYR A 116 17.45 3.63 -1.66
N LYS A 117 17.10 2.88 -0.63
CA LYS A 117 17.97 2.64 0.52
C LYS A 117 17.65 1.28 1.15
N ASN A 118 18.68 0.56 1.61
CA ASN A 118 18.53 -0.74 2.28
C ASN A 118 17.69 -1.75 1.44
N ALA A 119 17.94 -1.81 0.14
CA ALA A 119 17.24 -2.65 -0.83
C ALA A 119 15.73 -2.35 -1.01
N ALA A 120 15.23 -1.24 -0.50
CA ALA A 120 13.85 -0.82 -0.63
C ALA A 120 13.72 0.54 -1.32
N LEU A 121 12.71 0.67 -2.20
CA LEU A 121 12.24 1.94 -2.71
C LEU A 121 11.29 2.57 -1.71
N THR A 122 11.40 3.89 -1.54
CA THR A 122 10.48 4.67 -0.72
C THR A 122 9.95 5.83 -1.54
N LEU A 123 8.62 5.88 -1.72
CA LEU A 123 7.92 6.97 -2.37
C LEU A 123 7.48 7.99 -1.32
N HIS A 124 7.94 9.22 -1.49
CA HIS A 124 7.50 10.39 -0.73
C HIS A 124 6.58 11.22 -1.60
N PHE A 125 5.44 11.63 -1.08
CA PHE A 125 4.53 12.53 -1.79
C PHE A 125 3.58 13.24 -0.84
N THR A 126 3.17 14.44 -1.24
CA THR A 126 2.12 15.19 -0.56
C THR A 126 0.86 15.14 -1.40
N LEU A 127 -0.25 14.77 -0.80
CA LEU A 127 -1.56 14.67 -1.44
C LEU A 127 -2.46 15.78 -0.88
N PRO A 128 -2.55 16.95 -1.57
CA PRO A 128 -3.35 18.06 -1.09
C PRO A 128 -4.85 17.80 -1.31
N LEU A 129 -5.68 18.29 -0.41
CA LEU A 129 -7.13 18.36 -0.65
C LEU A 129 -7.42 19.38 -1.76
N LYS A 130 -8.43 19.12 -2.61
CA LYS A 130 -8.91 20.11 -3.59
C LYS A 130 -9.46 21.37 -2.95
N ALA A 131 -9.98 21.26 -1.73
CA ALA A 131 -10.38 22.36 -0.88
C ALA A 131 -10.08 22.00 0.57
N ALA A 132 -9.49 22.91 1.32
CA ALA A 132 -9.26 22.74 2.75
C ALA A 132 -10.59 22.47 3.47
N ALA A 133 -10.55 21.62 4.50
CA ALA A 133 -11.75 21.19 5.20
C ALA A 133 -11.63 21.42 6.70
N SER A 134 -12.62 22.10 7.28
CA SER A 134 -12.77 22.25 8.72
C SER A 134 -13.88 21.32 9.20
N ALA A 135 -13.58 20.45 10.17
CA ALA A 135 -14.54 19.52 10.74
C ALA A 135 -14.08 19.09 12.14
N LYS A 136 -15.04 18.65 12.96
CA LYS A 136 -14.74 18.10 14.30
C LYS A 136 -14.14 16.70 14.22
N ALA A 137 -14.50 15.93 13.21
CA ALA A 137 -14.00 14.59 13.00
C ALA A 137 -13.50 14.43 11.55
N MET A 138 -12.23 14.07 11.43
CA MET A 138 -11.62 13.66 10.17
C MET A 138 -11.31 12.17 10.22
N GLN A 139 -11.59 11.48 9.12
CA GLN A 139 -11.19 10.09 8.92
C GLN A 139 -10.39 10.00 7.62
N ILE A 140 -9.24 9.35 7.69
CA ILE A 140 -8.42 9.04 6.53
C ILE A 140 -8.26 7.52 6.49
N GLU A 141 -8.43 6.93 5.32
CA GLU A 141 -8.29 5.50 5.08
C GLU A 141 -7.26 5.28 3.99
N VAL A 142 -6.36 4.32 4.24
CA VAL A 142 -5.34 3.91 3.27
C VAL A 142 -5.53 2.43 2.98
N TYR A 143 -5.91 2.12 1.74
CA TYR A 143 -6.13 0.75 1.27
C TYR A 143 -6.18 0.70 -0.26
N ASP A 144 -5.92 -0.47 -0.83
CA ASP A 144 -6.15 -0.77 -2.25
C ASP A 144 -7.53 -1.42 -2.44
N PRO A 145 -8.45 -0.82 -3.22
CA PRO A 145 -9.74 -1.43 -3.54
C PRO A 145 -9.62 -2.80 -4.19
N THR A 146 -8.52 -3.06 -4.90
CA THR A 146 -8.27 -4.29 -5.65
C THR A 146 -7.50 -5.34 -4.85
N ILE A 147 -7.01 -5.00 -3.66
CA ILE A 147 -6.21 -5.87 -2.77
C ILE A 147 -4.90 -6.37 -3.43
N PHE A 148 -4.45 -5.73 -4.48
CA PHE A 148 -3.17 -6.02 -5.11
C PHE A 148 -2.01 -5.53 -4.24
N VAL A 149 -2.21 -4.40 -3.56
CA VAL A 149 -1.25 -3.80 -2.62
C VAL A 149 -1.77 -3.94 -1.20
N ASP A 150 -0.95 -4.52 -0.32
CA ASP A 150 -1.18 -4.52 1.12
C ASP A 150 -0.47 -3.35 1.78
N PHE A 151 -1.19 -2.62 2.61
CA PHE A 151 -0.69 -1.47 3.35
C PHE A 151 -0.61 -1.77 4.83
N GLU A 152 0.57 -1.64 5.41
CA GLU A 152 0.79 -1.76 6.85
C GLU A 152 1.35 -0.46 7.43
N PHE A 153 0.82 -0.05 8.58
CA PHE A 153 1.43 1.04 9.35
C PHE A 153 2.87 0.70 9.74
N ALA A 154 3.78 1.67 9.60
CA ALA A 154 5.13 1.54 10.13
C ALA A 154 5.08 1.29 11.66
N LYS A 155 6.05 0.53 12.17
CA LYS A 155 6.09 0.14 13.60
C LYS A 155 6.31 1.32 14.54
N ASP A 156 7.06 2.32 14.09
CA ASP A 156 7.39 3.50 14.90
C ASP A 156 6.67 4.73 14.34
N LYS A 157 5.86 5.37 15.17
CA LYS A 157 5.15 6.62 14.89
C LYS A 157 4.54 6.67 13.47
N PRO A 158 3.67 5.71 13.11
CA PRO A 158 3.16 5.60 11.75
C PRO A 158 2.34 6.82 11.30
N VAL A 159 1.77 7.57 12.26
CA VAL A 159 0.93 8.73 11.97
C VAL A 159 1.37 9.92 12.81
N SER A 160 1.30 11.11 12.21
CA SER A 160 1.54 12.37 12.89
C SER A 160 0.56 13.46 12.40
N LEU A 161 0.44 14.53 13.20
CA LEU A 161 -0.28 15.74 12.83
C LEU A 161 0.71 16.89 12.67
N SER A 162 0.50 17.69 11.64
CA SER A 162 1.21 18.95 11.45
C SER A 162 0.21 20.11 11.46
N GLY A 163 0.43 21.10 12.32
CA GLY A 163 -0.41 22.30 12.40
C GLY A 163 -1.68 22.18 13.25
N ALA A 164 -1.94 21.06 13.90
CA ALA A 164 -3.16 20.83 14.71
C ALA A 164 -2.86 20.40 16.16
N PRO A 165 -2.22 21.22 17.01
CA PRO A 165 -1.72 20.81 18.32
C PRO A 165 -2.83 20.45 19.33
N GLN A 166 -4.08 20.89 19.10
CA GLN A 166 -5.21 20.65 20.00
C GLN A 166 -6.08 19.42 19.58
N CYS A 167 -5.79 18.81 18.44
CA CYS A 167 -6.53 17.67 17.96
C CYS A 167 -5.98 16.38 18.55
N LEU A 168 -6.87 15.43 18.83
CA LEU A 168 -6.52 14.06 19.22
C LEU A 168 -6.50 13.18 17.98
N MET A 169 -5.44 12.40 17.83
CA MET A 169 -5.31 11.44 16.73
C MET A 169 -5.23 10.04 17.27
N THR A 170 -5.95 9.13 16.64
CA THR A 170 -5.86 7.68 16.81
C THR A 170 -5.73 6.99 15.45
N TYR A 171 -5.26 5.76 15.44
CA TYR A 171 -5.30 4.92 14.26
C TYR A 171 -5.69 3.50 14.62
N ASP A 172 -6.41 2.85 13.72
CA ASP A 172 -6.87 1.48 13.86
C ASP A 172 -6.16 0.60 12.84
N LEU A 173 -5.65 -0.53 13.30
CA LEU A 173 -5.05 -1.53 12.43
C LEU A 173 -6.13 -2.15 11.54
N PRO A 174 -5.77 -2.60 10.33
CA PRO A 174 -6.71 -3.23 9.42
C PRO A 174 -7.24 -4.54 10.01
N HIS A 175 -8.43 -4.92 9.58
CA HIS A 175 -8.97 -6.24 9.83
C HIS A 175 -8.02 -7.30 9.25
N GLN A 176 -7.65 -8.27 10.08
CA GLN A 176 -6.87 -9.41 9.60
C GLN A 176 -7.81 -10.44 8.96
N PRO A 177 -7.55 -10.88 7.70
CA PRO A 177 -8.44 -11.78 7.03
C PRO A 177 -8.57 -13.12 7.77
N THR A 178 -9.80 -13.59 7.93
CA THR A 178 -10.09 -14.94 8.41
C THR A 178 -9.65 -15.99 7.38
N ALA A 179 -9.53 -17.24 7.77
CA ALA A 179 -9.21 -18.33 6.84
C ALA A 179 -10.19 -18.43 5.66
N ALA A 180 -11.47 -18.10 5.87
CA ALA A 180 -12.48 -18.09 4.81
C ALA A 180 -12.30 -16.90 3.87
N GLU A 181 -11.94 -15.72 4.37
CA GLU A 181 -11.61 -14.54 3.57
C GLU A 181 -10.32 -14.76 2.80
N GLN A 182 -9.29 -15.33 3.42
CA GLN A 182 -8.05 -15.70 2.74
C GLN A 182 -8.30 -16.68 1.59
N ALA A 183 -9.15 -17.69 1.80
CA ALA A 183 -9.54 -18.62 0.73
C ALA A 183 -10.29 -17.94 -0.43
N ARG A 184 -11.05 -16.88 -0.16
CA ARG A 184 -11.70 -16.06 -1.20
C ARG A 184 -10.68 -15.17 -1.91
N LEU A 185 -9.78 -14.52 -1.16
CA LEU A 185 -8.71 -13.70 -1.72
C LEU A 185 -7.87 -14.50 -2.72
N SER A 186 -7.51 -15.74 -2.39
CA SER A 186 -6.76 -16.63 -3.29
C SER A 186 -7.50 -17.03 -4.58
N GLN A 187 -8.79 -16.76 -4.68
CA GLN A 187 -9.59 -17.00 -5.90
C GLN A 187 -9.72 -15.74 -6.78
N LEU A 188 -9.38 -14.56 -6.26
CA LEU A 188 -9.51 -13.28 -6.98
C LEU A 188 -8.49 -13.11 -8.11
N ASP A 189 -7.41 -13.91 -8.13
CA ASP A 189 -6.44 -13.93 -9.25
C ASP A 189 -7.07 -14.21 -10.62
N ILE A 190 -8.24 -14.81 -10.61
CA ILE A 190 -8.94 -15.21 -11.85
C ILE A 190 -9.77 -14.04 -12.40
N VAL A 191 -10.15 -13.09 -11.54
CA VAL A 191 -10.96 -11.91 -11.92
C VAL A 191 -10.40 -10.69 -11.23
N PRO A 192 -9.69 -9.79 -11.94
CA PRO A 192 -9.20 -8.55 -11.38
C PRO A 192 -10.35 -7.75 -10.76
N LEU A 193 -10.17 -7.29 -9.51
CA LEU A 193 -11.16 -6.41 -8.87
C LEU A 193 -11.14 -5.04 -9.58
N ASP A 194 -12.34 -4.53 -9.84
CA ASP A 194 -12.52 -3.19 -10.36
C ASP A 194 -12.04 -2.15 -9.33
N PRO A 195 -11.36 -1.06 -9.73
CA PRO A 195 -10.97 0.04 -8.84
C PRO A 195 -12.15 0.68 -8.08
N SER A 196 -13.38 0.51 -8.56
CA SER A 196 -14.60 0.93 -7.86
C SER A 196 -15.09 -0.07 -6.79
N SER A 197 -14.42 -1.21 -6.62
CA SER A 197 -14.74 -2.20 -5.59
C SER A 197 -14.66 -1.57 -4.20
N THR A 198 -15.56 -1.98 -3.32
CA THR A 198 -15.52 -1.61 -1.89
C THR A 198 -14.94 -2.73 -1.03
N TYR A 199 -14.52 -3.83 -1.63
CA TYR A 199 -14.05 -5.00 -0.87
C TYR A 199 -12.77 -4.71 -0.09
N GLY A 200 -11.82 -3.98 -0.70
CA GLY A 200 -10.60 -3.55 -0.04
C GLY A 200 -10.81 -2.63 1.18
N GLU A 201 -11.95 -1.91 1.24
CA GLU A 201 -12.29 -1.04 2.39
C GLU A 201 -12.38 -1.82 3.72
N THR A 202 -12.68 -3.12 3.67
CA THR A 202 -12.70 -4.01 4.84
C THR A 202 -11.32 -4.12 5.48
N PHE A 203 -10.26 -4.02 4.68
CA PHE A 203 -8.87 -4.12 5.12
C PHE A 203 -8.17 -2.75 5.22
N ALA A 204 -8.94 -1.67 5.29
CA ALA A 204 -8.40 -0.32 5.35
C ALA A 204 -7.66 -0.05 6.66
N ASN A 205 -6.50 0.56 6.55
CA ASN A 205 -5.84 1.25 7.66
C ASN A 205 -6.57 2.56 7.92
N LYS A 206 -6.99 2.81 9.14
CA LYS A 206 -7.83 3.98 9.48
C LYS A 206 -7.11 4.94 10.42
N ILE A 207 -7.10 6.20 10.06
CA ILE A 207 -6.61 7.30 10.88
C ILE A 207 -7.80 8.18 11.23
N GLN A 208 -7.98 8.48 12.51
CA GLN A 208 -9.04 9.32 13.01
C GLN A 208 -8.45 10.54 13.71
N VAL A 209 -8.93 11.72 13.36
CA VAL A 209 -8.54 12.96 14.03
C VAL A 209 -9.81 13.64 14.55
N LYS A 210 -9.81 13.98 15.84
CA LYS A 210 -10.88 14.72 16.51
C LYS A 210 -10.34 16.05 17.00
N CYS A 211 -10.95 17.12 16.54
CA CYS A 211 -10.63 18.48 16.92
C CYS A 211 -11.76 19.09 17.79
N PRO A 212 -11.44 20.07 18.63
CA PRO A 212 -12.41 20.75 19.51
C PRO A 212 -13.63 21.35 18.79
#